data_30cca2931e0a4e90bad4f6f395685d80
#
_entry.id   30cca2931e0a4e90bad4f6f395685d80
#
_cell.length_a   1.000
_cell.length_b   1.000
_cell.length_c   1.000
_cell.angle_alpha   90.00
_cell.angle_beta   90.00
_cell.angle_gamma   90.00
#
_symmetry.space_group_name_H-M   'P 1'
#
loop_
_entity.id
_entity.type
_entity.pdbx_description
1 polymer ?
#
loop_
_entity_poly.entity_id
_entity_poly.type
_entity_poly.pdbx_seq_one_letter_code
_entity_poly.pdbx_strand_id
1 'polypeptide(L)'
;MYITLAVQMVLDEGEGWLYMPDQPTKITFKERDNDLIEMYTEWNDKTYILPEKELLTTLLEGSIQFFEAIDEPLELYGEYNDEIQFSKELLLRVENKFKK
;
A
#
# COMPACT_ATOMS: atom_id res chain seq x y z
N MET A 1 -3.19 3.27 -10.21
CA MET A 1 -1.90 3.01 -9.52
C MET A 1 -2.07 1.86 -8.52
N TYR A 2 -1.13 0.96 -8.46
CA TYR A 2 -1.19 -0.14 -7.51
C TYR A 2 -0.83 0.32 -6.10
N ILE A 3 -1.41 -0.37 -5.12
CA ILE A 3 -1.12 -0.11 -3.70
C ILE A 3 0.37 -0.22 -3.40
N THR A 4 1.07 -1.15 -4.06
CA THR A 4 2.51 -1.34 -3.87
C THR A 4 3.32 -0.08 -4.15
N LEU A 5 2.95 0.68 -5.18
CA LEU A 5 3.65 1.92 -5.49
C LEU A 5 3.44 2.97 -4.41
N ALA A 6 2.22 3.06 -3.86
CA ALA A 6 1.96 3.98 -2.77
C ALA A 6 2.77 3.62 -1.52
N VAL A 7 2.82 2.33 -1.18
CA VAL A 7 3.62 1.87 -0.04
C VAL A 7 5.10 2.16 -0.26
N GLN A 8 5.60 1.92 -1.47
CA GLN A 8 7.00 2.21 -1.80
C GLN A 8 7.32 3.70 -1.61
N MET A 9 6.43 4.58 -2.06
CA MET A 9 6.60 6.02 -1.86
C MET A 9 6.72 6.37 -0.38
N VAL A 10 5.85 5.80 0.45
CA VAL A 10 5.89 6.05 1.90
C VAL A 10 7.21 5.58 2.48
N LEU A 11 7.65 4.39 2.12
CA LEU A 11 8.91 3.84 2.64
C LEU A 11 10.13 4.64 2.19
N ASP A 12 10.11 5.14 0.98
CA ASP A 12 11.27 5.85 0.41
C ASP A 12 11.27 7.35 0.73
N GLU A 13 10.10 7.98 0.76
CA GLU A 13 9.99 9.44 0.86
C GLU A 13 9.21 9.94 2.07
N GLY A 14 8.58 9.04 2.82
CA GLY A 14 7.76 9.43 3.99
C GLY A 14 6.35 9.85 3.63
N GLU A 15 6.01 9.87 2.36
CA GLU A 15 4.65 10.20 1.92
C GLU A 15 4.35 9.53 0.60
N GLY A 16 3.07 9.32 0.33
CA GLY A 16 2.64 8.70 -0.91
C GLY A 16 1.16 8.93 -1.15
N TRP A 17 0.68 8.47 -2.29
CA TRP A 17 -0.72 8.64 -2.65
C TRP A 17 -1.14 7.56 -3.62
N LEU A 18 -2.46 7.33 -3.71
CA LEU A 18 -3.03 6.49 -4.74
C LEU A 18 -4.40 7.03 -5.15
N TYR A 19 -4.80 6.76 -6.38
CA TYR A 19 -6.13 7.10 -6.88
C TYR A 19 -7.03 5.88 -6.81
N MET A 20 -8.29 6.12 -6.45
CA MET A 20 -9.30 5.07 -6.49
C MET A 20 -9.62 4.74 -7.95
N PRO A 21 -9.72 3.45 -8.32
CA PRO A 21 -9.91 3.09 -9.73
C PRO A 21 -11.23 3.56 -10.32
N ASP A 22 -12.28 3.63 -9.53
CA ASP A 22 -13.63 3.94 -10.02
C ASP A 22 -14.06 5.38 -9.78
N GLN A 23 -13.22 6.20 -9.14
CA GLN A 23 -13.57 7.56 -8.79
C GLN A 23 -12.34 8.45 -8.91
N PRO A 24 -12.53 9.72 -9.34
CA PRO A 24 -11.39 10.64 -9.44
C PRO A 24 -11.01 11.21 -8.07
N THR A 25 -10.86 10.34 -7.09
CA THR A 25 -10.48 10.74 -5.74
C THR A 25 -9.15 10.11 -5.35
N LYS A 26 -8.46 10.78 -4.46
CA LYS A 26 -7.12 10.39 -4.04
C LYS A 26 -7.09 10.10 -2.55
N ILE A 27 -6.28 9.10 -2.19
CA ILE A 27 -5.92 8.84 -0.80
C ILE A 27 -4.46 9.25 -0.64
N THR A 28 -4.16 10.08 0.34
CA THR A 28 -2.81 10.55 0.60
C THR A 28 -2.30 9.99 1.91
N PHE A 29 -1.05 9.54 1.93
CA PHE A 29 -0.40 9.00 3.12
C PHE A 29 0.79 9.86 3.47
N LYS A 30 0.96 10.16 4.76
CA LYS A 30 2.09 10.96 5.23
C LYS A 30 2.54 10.45 6.60
N GLU A 31 3.82 10.11 6.71
CA GLU A 31 4.38 9.66 7.98
C GLU A 31 4.31 10.75 9.04
N ARG A 32 4.07 10.33 10.28
CA ARG A 32 4.03 11.17 11.46
C ARG A 32 4.99 10.61 12.50
N ASP A 33 5.17 11.34 13.59
CA ASP A 33 6.01 10.90 14.71
C ASP A 33 5.41 9.67 15.41
N ASN A 34 6.23 8.95 16.13
CA ASN A 34 5.82 7.81 16.96
C ASN A 34 5.27 6.64 16.15
N ASP A 35 5.83 6.40 14.96
CA ASP A 35 5.44 5.29 14.07
C ASP A 35 3.97 5.35 13.67
N LEU A 36 3.43 6.56 13.55
CA LEU A 36 2.09 6.79 13.07
C LEU A 36 2.11 7.30 11.65
N ILE A 37 1.01 7.08 10.94
CA ILE A 37 0.83 7.57 9.58
C ILE A 37 -0.51 8.27 9.47
N GLU A 38 -0.52 9.38 8.75
CA GLU A 38 -1.73 10.13 8.45
C GLU A 38 -2.28 9.67 7.12
N MET A 39 -3.55 9.29 7.09
CA MET A 39 -4.24 8.92 5.86
C MET A 39 -5.37 9.92 5.63
N TYR A 40 -5.30 10.65 4.53
CA TYR A 40 -6.32 11.62 4.15
C TYR A 40 -7.14 11.07 3.00
N THR A 41 -8.47 11.06 3.16
CA THR A 41 -9.38 10.59 2.13
C THR A 41 -10.13 11.79 1.55
N GLU A 42 -9.87 12.05 0.27
CA GLU A 42 -10.39 13.24 -0.41
C GLU A 42 -11.91 13.25 -0.53
N TRP A 43 -12.53 12.09 -0.75
CA TRP A 43 -13.97 12.03 -1.00
C TRP A 43 -14.83 12.45 0.19
N ASN A 44 -14.35 12.28 1.41
CA ASN A 44 -15.10 12.66 2.60
C ASN A 44 -14.38 13.70 3.45
N ASP A 45 -13.25 14.21 2.95
CA ASP A 45 -12.44 15.23 3.62
C ASP A 45 -12.11 14.85 5.07
N LYS A 46 -11.68 13.60 5.27
CA LYS A 46 -11.33 13.10 6.60
C LYS A 46 -9.89 12.68 6.67
N THR A 47 -9.30 12.88 7.85
CA THR A 47 -7.93 12.47 8.16
C THR A 47 -7.97 11.43 9.27
N TYR A 48 -7.21 10.36 9.07
CA TYR A 48 -7.08 9.28 10.05
C TYR A 48 -5.62 9.18 10.47
N ILE A 49 -5.38 9.00 11.76
CA ILE A 49 -4.03 8.75 12.28
C ILE A 49 -3.98 7.29 12.72
N LEU A 50 -3.12 6.52 12.09
CA LEU A 50 -3.08 5.07 12.25
C LEU A 50 -1.65 4.59 12.52
N PRO A 51 -1.48 3.41 13.17
CA PRO A 51 -0.16 2.81 13.28
C PRO A 51 0.38 2.48 11.88
N GLU A 52 1.56 3.01 11.56
CA GLU A 52 2.11 2.88 10.20
C GLU A 52 2.38 1.42 9.83
N LYS A 53 3.03 0.66 10.73
CA LYS A 53 3.36 -0.74 10.45
C LYS A 53 2.10 -1.54 10.13
N GLU A 54 1.06 -1.37 10.94
CA GLU A 54 -0.18 -2.13 10.74
C GLU A 54 -0.87 -1.75 9.44
N LEU A 55 -0.93 -0.45 9.13
CA LEU A 55 -1.55 0.00 7.90
C LEU A 55 -0.81 -0.54 6.67
N LEU A 56 0.51 -0.37 6.61
CA LEU A 56 1.29 -0.81 5.46
C LEU A 56 1.24 -2.33 5.30
N THR A 57 1.32 -3.07 6.41
CA THR A 57 1.21 -4.53 6.39
C THR A 57 -0.15 -4.97 5.85
N THR A 58 -1.23 -4.36 6.35
CA THR A 58 -2.58 -4.69 5.90
C THR A 58 -2.77 -4.42 4.41
N LEU A 59 -2.27 -3.28 3.93
CA LEU A 59 -2.37 -2.95 2.50
C LEU A 59 -1.62 -3.96 1.64
N LEU A 60 -0.43 -4.35 2.04
CA LEU A 60 0.39 -5.30 1.27
C LEU A 60 -0.19 -6.70 1.30
N GLU A 61 -0.67 -7.16 2.46
CA GLU A 61 -1.33 -8.47 2.56
C GLU A 61 -2.61 -8.51 1.74
N GLY A 62 -3.38 -7.43 1.77
CA GLY A 62 -4.58 -7.31 0.95
C GLY A 62 -4.26 -7.35 -0.55
N SER A 63 -3.17 -6.69 -0.96
CA SER A 63 -2.71 -6.71 -2.34
C SER A 63 -2.35 -8.13 -2.78
N ILE A 64 -1.60 -8.87 -1.94
CA ILE A 64 -1.23 -10.25 -2.24
C ILE A 64 -2.48 -11.12 -2.39
N GLN A 65 -3.41 -11.03 -1.45
CA GLN A 65 -4.65 -11.81 -1.49
C GLN A 65 -5.48 -11.49 -2.73
N PHE A 66 -5.54 -10.22 -3.09
CA PHE A 66 -6.28 -9.78 -4.28
C PHE A 66 -5.71 -10.44 -5.55
N PHE A 67 -4.39 -10.37 -5.74
CA PHE A 67 -3.77 -10.92 -6.94
C PHE A 67 -3.79 -12.45 -6.95
N GLU A 68 -3.67 -13.09 -5.80
CA GLU A 68 -3.77 -14.55 -5.72
C GLU A 68 -5.17 -15.08 -6.03
N ALA A 69 -6.20 -14.28 -5.75
CA ALA A 69 -7.58 -14.66 -5.96
C ALA A 69 -8.08 -14.44 -7.40
N ILE A 70 -7.33 -13.70 -8.21
CA ILE A 70 -7.73 -13.41 -9.58
C ILE A 70 -7.49 -14.64 -10.47
N ASP A 71 -8.54 -15.09 -11.18
CA ASP A 71 -8.46 -16.16 -12.17
C ASP A 71 -8.37 -15.52 -13.55
N GLU A 72 -7.16 -15.16 -13.94
CA GLU A 72 -6.90 -14.40 -15.15
C GLU A 72 -6.31 -15.26 -16.27
N PRO A 73 -6.40 -14.82 -17.54
CA PRO A 73 -5.72 -15.47 -18.65
C PRO A 73 -4.20 -15.59 -18.41
N LEU A 74 -3.62 -16.65 -18.94
CA LEU A 74 -2.19 -16.93 -18.77
C LEU A 74 -1.29 -15.79 -19.18
N GLU A 75 -1.69 -15.01 -20.16
CA GLU A 75 -0.91 -13.88 -20.66
C GLU A 75 -0.72 -12.76 -19.63
N LEU A 76 -1.61 -12.69 -18.62
CA LEU A 76 -1.51 -11.69 -17.55
C LEU A 76 -0.93 -12.29 -16.26
N TYR A 77 -0.78 -13.59 -16.20
CA TYR A 77 -0.36 -14.28 -14.98
C TYR A 77 1.00 -13.82 -14.48
N GLY A 78 1.95 -13.65 -15.39
CA GLY A 78 3.30 -13.21 -15.01
C GLY A 78 3.29 -11.83 -14.37
N GLU A 79 2.47 -10.93 -14.88
CA GLU A 79 2.35 -9.57 -14.36
C GLU A 79 1.83 -9.57 -12.92
N TYR A 80 0.80 -10.37 -12.63
CA TYR A 80 0.27 -10.47 -11.27
C TYR A 80 1.26 -11.16 -10.35
N ASN A 81 2.00 -12.14 -10.85
CA ASN A 81 3.02 -12.81 -10.06
C ASN A 81 4.12 -11.83 -9.64
N ASP A 82 4.52 -10.93 -10.53
CA ASP A 82 5.52 -9.91 -10.24
C ASP A 82 5.00 -8.96 -9.15
N GLU A 83 3.73 -8.58 -9.19
CA GLU A 83 3.13 -7.73 -8.16
C GLU A 83 3.08 -8.44 -6.80
N ILE A 84 2.79 -9.74 -6.79
CA ILE A 84 2.81 -10.53 -5.56
C ILE A 84 4.21 -10.55 -4.97
N GLN A 85 5.23 -10.79 -5.78
CA GLN A 85 6.62 -10.80 -5.32
C GLN A 85 7.04 -9.43 -4.80
N PHE A 86 6.69 -8.37 -5.49
CA PHE A 86 6.98 -7.02 -5.07
C PHE A 86 6.32 -6.71 -3.72
N SER A 87 5.06 -7.12 -3.54
CA SER A 87 4.37 -6.94 -2.27
C SER A 87 5.08 -7.65 -1.13
N LYS A 88 5.57 -8.88 -1.38
CA LYS A 88 6.32 -9.63 -0.36
C LYS A 88 7.64 -8.95 -0.01
N GLU A 89 8.33 -8.41 -0.98
CA GLU A 89 9.57 -7.67 -0.74
C GLU A 89 9.30 -6.42 0.11
N LEU A 90 8.22 -5.70 -0.18
CA LEU A 90 7.84 -4.53 0.59
C LEU A 90 7.45 -4.90 2.02
N LEU A 91 6.80 -6.06 2.22
CA LEU A 91 6.50 -6.54 3.57
C LEU A 91 7.77 -6.72 4.39
N LEU A 92 8.83 -7.27 3.79
CA LEU A 92 10.12 -7.40 4.46
C LEU A 92 10.70 -6.03 4.82
N ARG A 93 10.58 -5.05 3.94
CA ARG A 93 11.03 -3.69 4.21
C ARG A 93 10.27 -3.08 5.39
N VAL A 94 8.95 -3.29 5.45
CA VAL A 94 8.13 -2.80 6.55
C VAL A 94 8.57 -3.45 7.86
N GLU A 95 8.75 -4.77 7.88
CA GLU A 95 9.20 -5.47 9.08
C GLU A 95 10.55 -4.93 9.55
N ASN A 96 11.50 -4.73 8.65
CA ASN A 96 12.82 -4.24 9.00
C ASN A 96 12.79 -2.81 9.52
N LYS A 97 11.92 -1.96 8.95
CA LYS A 97 11.79 -0.57 9.37
C LYS A 97 11.32 -0.46 10.82
N PHE A 98 10.39 -1.32 11.23
CA PHE A 98 9.78 -1.27 12.55
C PHE A 98 10.32 -2.35 13.51
N LYS A 99 11.39 -3.00 13.12
CA LYS A 99 12.04 -4.00 13.96
C LYS A 99 12.77 -3.30 15.11
N LYS A 100 12.53 -3.76 16.30
CA LYS A 100 13.17 -3.22 17.49
C LYS A 100 14.19 -4.19 18.07
#